data_b59b4acbfa669a347bef0dcc5cbdb9d9
#
_entry.id   b59b4acbfa669a347bef0dcc5cbdb9d9
#
_cell.length_a   1.000
_cell.length_b   1.000
_cell.length_c   1.000
_cell.angle_alpha   90.00
_cell.angle_beta   90.00
_cell.angle_gamma   90.00
#
_symmetry.space_group_name_H-M   'P 1'
#
loop_
_entity.id
_entity.type
_entity.pdbx_description
1 polymer ?
#
loop_
_entity_poly.entity_id
_entity_poly.type
_entity_poly.pdbx_seq_one_letter_code
_entity_poly.pdbx_strand_id
1 'polypeptide(L)'
;MIMDTSTSISSTSDAILGLVVVTMLTLGHGVHPMPVPTNIPICTAVEPAQYNLTFIGKWSQAAFPKQYPVYRPPAQWSKLVGVTHSSDYHMWQRNGFASNGVREFTEKGEAWTLMKEVEQAGEKIQSVYGIFSAPAVIGGTGQSNTVVEVFARHSYLSFIVRLVPSPDWFVGADSVDLCHGDQWKDSVSLELFPYDAGTDSGFTFSSPNFETMPQDKITQITSSFPNHPANSFYYPRLKHLPPIAKVTLTKIRKTNQIISLPAEPTQSNLLPTGNEIEDNLIRHNAIFQQTIHPSVPRVILLLFHFMLKQIWTQTDKLGCQRHSLAFILILKR
;
A
#
# COMPACT_ATOMS: atom_id res chain seq x y z
N MET A 1 -12.22 55.34 -77.00
CA MET A 1 -11.82 54.05 -77.56
C MET A 1 -11.55 53.13 -76.37
N ILE A 2 -12.58 52.41 -75.92
CA ILE A 2 -12.59 51.61 -74.70
C ILE A 2 -12.34 50.17 -75.17
N MET A 3 -11.28 49.53 -74.74
CA MET A 3 -11.03 48.12 -74.95
C MET A 3 -11.40 47.32 -73.70
N ASP A 4 -12.44 46.50 -73.90
CA ASP A 4 -12.83 45.45 -73.00
C ASP A 4 -11.73 44.37 -72.95
N THR A 5 -11.33 44.02 -71.73
CA THR A 5 -10.58 42.80 -71.47
C THR A 5 -11.29 41.99 -70.39
N SER A 6 -12.28 41.24 -70.79
CA SER A 6 -12.86 40.14 -70.05
C SER A 6 -12.01 38.91 -70.26
N THR A 7 -11.11 38.57 -69.29
CA THR A 7 -10.40 37.29 -69.29
C THR A 7 -10.90 36.41 -68.15
N SER A 8 -11.31 35.23 -68.55
CA SER A 8 -11.90 34.13 -67.87
C SER A 8 -11.13 33.70 -66.56
N ILE A 9 -11.82 33.79 -65.45
CA ILE A 9 -11.36 33.26 -64.13
C ILE A 9 -12.14 31.96 -63.81
N SER A 10 -12.32 31.05 -64.70
CA SER A 10 -13.10 29.83 -64.43
C SER A 10 -12.26 28.51 -64.39
N SER A 11 -10.98 28.58 -64.79
CA SER A 11 -10.17 27.35 -64.93
C SER A 11 -9.27 26.97 -63.77
N THR A 12 -9.04 27.85 -62.77
CA THR A 12 -8.14 27.58 -61.68
C THR A 12 -8.84 27.04 -60.44
N SER A 13 -10.13 27.29 -60.21
CA SER A 13 -10.89 26.78 -59.09
C SER A 13 -11.13 25.29 -59.12
N ASP A 14 -11.41 24.73 -60.27
CA ASP A 14 -11.71 23.29 -60.48
C ASP A 14 -10.43 22.43 -60.31
N ALA A 15 -9.27 22.95 -60.69
CA ALA A 15 -7.99 22.28 -60.51
C ALA A 15 -7.55 22.24 -59.07
N ILE A 16 -7.82 23.31 -58.30
CA ILE A 16 -7.50 23.36 -56.86
C ILE A 16 -8.44 22.47 -56.05
N LEU A 17 -9.74 22.43 -56.41
CA LEU A 17 -10.70 21.57 -55.76
C LEU A 17 -10.39 20.07 -55.99
N GLY A 18 -9.98 19.71 -57.21
CA GLY A 18 -9.54 18.35 -57.53
C GLY A 18 -8.29 17.93 -56.76
N LEU A 19 -7.32 18.82 -56.57
CA LEU A 19 -6.09 18.53 -55.84
C LEU A 19 -6.33 18.36 -54.34
N VAL A 20 -7.23 19.15 -53.73
CA VAL A 20 -7.60 19.04 -52.32
C VAL A 20 -8.36 17.74 -52.03
N VAL A 21 -9.25 17.33 -52.94
CA VAL A 21 -9.99 16.06 -52.77
C VAL A 21 -9.06 14.84 -52.93
N VAL A 22 -8.12 14.87 -53.84
CA VAL A 22 -7.15 13.77 -54.02
C VAL A 22 -6.18 13.68 -52.85
N THR A 23 -5.73 14.81 -52.27
CA THR A 23 -4.88 14.81 -51.06
C THR A 23 -5.64 14.36 -49.81
N MET A 24 -6.93 14.65 -49.70
CA MET A 24 -7.75 14.15 -48.56
C MET A 24 -8.05 12.64 -48.71
N LEU A 25 -8.14 12.09 -49.91
CA LEU A 25 -8.34 10.65 -50.10
C LEU A 25 -7.08 9.81 -49.90
N THR A 26 -5.89 10.39 -50.03
CA THR A 26 -4.62 9.66 -49.75
C THR A 26 -4.18 9.71 -48.30
N LEU A 27 -4.73 10.63 -47.48
CA LEU A 27 -4.47 10.70 -46.01
C LEU A 27 -5.32 9.73 -45.18
N GLY A 28 -6.26 9.00 -45.82
CA GLY A 28 -7.25 8.19 -45.13
C GLY A 28 -6.91 6.71 -44.88
N HIS A 29 -5.69 6.23 -45.15
CA HIS A 29 -5.38 4.79 -45.03
C HIS A 29 -4.10 4.49 -44.22
N GLY A 30 -3.87 5.23 -43.17
CA GLY A 30 -2.92 4.85 -42.12
C GLY A 30 -3.64 4.37 -40.89
N VAL A 31 -4.47 3.33 -40.96
CA VAL A 31 -4.90 2.59 -39.80
C VAL A 31 -3.70 1.78 -39.35
N HIS A 32 -2.81 2.40 -38.54
CA HIS A 32 -1.86 1.62 -37.77
C HIS A 32 -2.69 0.71 -36.87
N PRO A 33 -2.50 -0.62 -36.89
CA PRO A 33 -3.11 -1.49 -35.92
C PRO A 33 -2.64 -0.99 -34.56
N MET A 34 -3.57 -0.56 -33.72
CA MET A 34 -3.29 -0.30 -32.30
C MET A 34 -2.60 -1.56 -31.77
N PRO A 35 -1.50 -1.43 -31.04
CA PRO A 35 -0.90 -2.59 -30.39
C PRO A 35 -1.99 -3.26 -29.56
N VAL A 36 -2.28 -4.52 -29.91
CA VAL A 36 -3.19 -5.37 -29.15
C VAL A 36 -2.70 -5.32 -27.71
N PRO A 37 -3.54 -4.97 -26.72
CA PRO A 37 -3.12 -4.95 -25.34
C PRO A 37 -2.52 -6.31 -25.04
N THR A 38 -1.26 -6.34 -24.60
CA THR A 38 -0.60 -7.53 -24.12
C THR A 38 -1.53 -8.12 -23.06
N ASN A 39 -2.00 -9.35 -23.28
CA ASN A 39 -2.85 -10.05 -22.34
C ASN A 39 -2.13 -10.09 -20.98
N ILE A 40 -2.41 -9.15 -20.10
CA ILE A 40 -2.00 -9.23 -18.70
C ILE A 40 -2.74 -10.47 -18.18
N PRO A 41 -2.04 -11.50 -17.71
CA PRO A 41 -2.68 -12.70 -17.24
C PRO A 41 -3.63 -12.32 -16.09
N ILE A 42 -4.92 -12.48 -16.34
CA ILE A 42 -5.95 -12.21 -15.33
C ILE A 42 -5.89 -13.34 -14.31
N CYS A 43 -5.83 -12.99 -13.02
CA CYS A 43 -5.95 -13.98 -11.95
C CYS A 43 -7.37 -14.54 -11.93
N THR A 44 -7.50 -15.88 -12.01
CA THR A 44 -8.78 -16.58 -11.98
C THR A 44 -8.94 -17.45 -10.73
N ALA A 45 -8.12 -17.23 -9.70
CA ALA A 45 -8.23 -17.93 -8.41
C ALA A 45 -9.61 -17.70 -7.78
N VAL A 46 -10.29 -18.77 -7.42
CA VAL A 46 -11.67 -18.70 -6.90
C VAL A 46 -11.72 -18.19 -5.46
N GLU A 47 -10.79 -18.68 -4.64
CA GLU A 47 -10.75 -18.35 -3.21
C GLU A 47 -9.73 -17.25 -2.94
N PRO A 48 -10.01 -16.32 -2.00
CA PRO A 48 -9.02 -15.37 -1.55
C PRO A 48 -7.87 -16.06 -0.83
N ALA A 49 -6.70 -15.43 -0.86
CA ALA A 49 -5.53 -15.92 -0.12
C ALA A 49 -5.08 -14.90 0.93
N GLN A 50 -4.51 -15.43 2.00
CA GLN A 50 -3.84 -14.63 3.02
C GLN A 50 -2.34 -14.93 2.99
N TYR A 51 -1.54 -13.87 3.14
CA TYR A 51 -0.10 -13.94 3.17
C TYR A 51 0.44 -13.34 4.47
N ASN A 52 1.39 -14.03 5.07
CA ASN A 52 2.26 -13.40 6.06
C ASN A 52 3.36 -12.64 5.30
N LEU A 53 3.32 -11.31 5.37
CA LEU A 53 4.36 -10.43 4.85
C LEU A 53 5.37 -10.19 5.97
N THR A 54 6.63 -10.53 5.74
CA THR A 54 7.75 -10.27 6.65
C THR A 54 8.74 -9.32 5.98
N PHE A 55 8.93 -8.13 6.56
CA PHE A 55 9.98 -7.19 6.22
C PHE A 55 11.20 -7.43 7.11
N ILE A 56 12.39 -7.50 6.51
CA ILE A 56 13.66 -7.72 7.20
C ILE A 56 14.64 -6.62 6.77
N GLY A 57 15.01 -5.75 7.70
CA GLY A 57 16.06 -4.75 7.51
C GLY A 57 17.45 -5.40 7.51
N LYS A 58 18.28 -5.03 6.55
CA LYS A 58 19.68 -5.45 6.39
C LYS A 58 20.66 -4.26 6.45
N TRP A 59 20.16 -3.09 6.82
CA TRP A 59 20.93 -1.86 6.90
C TRP A 59 21.82 -1.84 8.14
N SER A 60 23.03 -2.35 8.00
CA SER A 60 24.03 -2.39 9.07
C SER A 60 25.24 -1.51 8.73
N GLN A 61 25.97 -1.08 9.75
CA GLN A 61 27.22 -0.32 9.56
C GLN A 61 28.29 -1.13 8.80
N ALA A 62 28.29 -2.44 8.95
CA ALA A 62 29.22 -3.31 8.20
C ALA A 62 28.90 -3.34 6.71
N ALA A 63 27.61 -3.39 6.33
CA ALA A 63 27.19 -3.41 4.93
C ALA A 63 27.20 -2.03 4.27
N PHE A 64 26.92 -0.96 5.03
CA PHE A 64 26.84 0.43 4.57
C PHE A 64 27.61 1.36 5.51
N PRO A 65 28.97 1.27 5.54
CA PRO A 65 29.78 1.98 6.53
C PRO A 65 29.81 3.51 6.35
N LYS A 66 29.57 3.99 5.11
CA LYS A 66 29.71 5.40 4.81
C LYS A 66 28.59 6.20 5.44
N GLN A 67 28.95 7.08 6.40
CA GLN A 67 28.01 7.95 7.14
C GLN A 67 26.84 7.20 7.78
N TYR A 68 27.05 5.93 8.18
CA TYR A 68 26.03 5.15 8.83
C TYR A 68 25.47 5.88 10.07
N PRO A 69 24.15 6.06 10.18
CA PRO A 69 23.56 6.80 11.28
C PRO A 69 23.63 5.98 12.57
N VAL A 70 24.45 6.44 13.52
CA VAL A 70 24.60 5.81 14.83
C VAL A 70 23.74 6.51 15.90
N TYR A 71 23.52 7.84 15.75
CA TYR A 71 22.82 8.68 16.71
C TYR A 71 21.90 9.70 16.05
N ARG A 72 20.78 10.03 16.70
CA ARG A 72 19.93 11.21 16.51
C ARG A 72 19.27 11.38 15.12
N PRO A 73 18.45 10.47 14.68
CA PRO A 73 18.15 9.15 15.21
C PRO A 73 19.18 8.12 14.71
N PRO A 74 19.31 6.97 15.37
CA PRO A 74 20.05 5.85 14.80
C PRO A 74 19.29 5.28 13.59
N ALA A 75 20.02 4.53 12.76
CA ALA A 75 19.44 3.84 11.60
C ALA A 75 18.23 2.99 12.00
N GLN A 76 17.10 3.22 11.37
CA GLN A 76 15.82 2.54 11.62
C GLN A 76 14.90 2.64 10.40
N TRP A 77 13.78 1.97 10.43
CA TRP A 77 12.78 1.95 9.37
C TRP A 77 11.45 2.51 9.87
N SER A 78 10.77 3.27 9.03
CA SER A 78 9.38 3.63 9.29
C SER A 78 8.48 2.41 9.37
N LYS A 79 7.22 2.59 9.73
CA LYS A 79 6.20 1.59 9.44
C LYS A 79 6.17 1.29 7.93
N LEU A 80 5.90 0.04 7.58
CA LEU A 80 5.57 -0.33 6.21
C LEU A 80 4.12 0.07 5.95
N VAL A 81 3.86 0.70 4.82
CA VAL A 81 2.51 0.97 4.31
C VAL A 81 2.39 0.34 2.94
N GLY A 82 1.32 -0.41 2.72
CA GLY A 82 1.09 -1.10 1.46
C GLY A 82 -0.38 -1.20 1.12
N VAL A 83 -0.63 -1.65 -0.10
CA VAL A 83 -1.96 -1.74 -0.69
C VAL A 83 -2.06 -2.98 -1.57
N THR A 84 -3.22 -3.63 -1.54
CA THR A 84 -3.60 -4.68 -2.51
C THR A 84 -4.49 -4.09 -3.59
N HIS A 85 -4.17 -4.35 -4.85
CA HIS A 85 -4.77 -3.64 -5.97
C HIS A 85 -4.81 -4.47 -7.26
N SER A 86 -5.52 -3.96 -8.27
CA SER A 86 -5.50 -4.47 -9.65
C SER A 86 -4.30 -3.92 -10.44
N SER A 87 -4.11 -4.40 -11.66
CA SER A 87 -3.06 -3.89 -12.57
C SER A 87 -3.19 -2.42 -12.95
N ASP A 88 -4.36 -1.81 -12.70
CA ASP A 88 -4.66 -0.42 -13.12
C ASP A 88 -4.21 0.63 -12.09
N TYR A 89 -3.66 0.20 -10.97
CA TYR A 89 -3.21 1.08 -9.89
C TYR A 89 -1.72 0.90 -9.60
N HIS A 90 -1.05 2.01 -9.37
CA HIS A 90 0.32 2.08 -8.90
C HIS A 90 0.43 3.02 -7.70
N MET A 91 0.98 2.54 -6.59
CA MET A 91 1.23 3.37 -5.42
C MET A 91 2.38 4.36 -5.68
N TRP A 92 3.38 3.91 -6.39
CA TRP A 92 4.52 4.66 -6.89
C TRP A 92 5.15 3.92 -8.06
N GLN A 93 5.90 4.60 -8.92
CA GLN A 93 6.56 3.96 -10.05
C GLN A 93 7.98 4.48 -10.22
N ARG A 94 8.90 3.59 -10.52
CA ARG A 94 10.24 3.98 -10.95
C ARG A 94 10.15 4.84 -12.21
N ASN A 95 10.89 5.95 -12.26
CA ASN A 95 10.85 6.97 -13.29
C ASN A 95 9.53 7.78 -13.37
N GLY A 96 8.61 7.57 -12.46
CA GLY A 96 7.44 8.43 -12.22
C GLY A 96 7.77 9.52 -11.21
N PHE A 97 6.88 10.49 -11.05
CA PHE A 97 6.97 11.48 -9.99
C PHE A 97 6.29 10.96 -8.73
N ALA A 98 6.87 11.28 -7.57
CA ALA A 98 6.21 11.02 -6.31
C ALA A 98 4.93 11.85 -6.19
N SER A 99 3.83 11.23 -5.73
CA SER A 99 2.63 11.95 -5.31
C SER A 99 2.91 12.74 -4.02
N ASN A 100 2.00 13.62 -3.63
CA ASN A 100 2.12 14.33 -2.35
C ASN A 100 2.17 13.36 -1.17
N GLY A 101 1.38 12.29 -1.22
CA GLY A 101 1.38 11.26 -0.19
C GLY A 101 2.68 10.49 -0.11
N VAL A 102 3.27 10.11 -1.24
CA VAL A 102 4.60 9.48 -1.30
C VAL A 102 5.66 10.44 -0.78
N ARG A 103 5.63 11.73 -1.19
CA ARG A 103 6.54 12.76 -0.71
C ARG A 103 6.49 12.90 0.83
N GLU A 104 5.32 13.13 1.40
CA GLU A 104 5.16 13.30 2.85
C GLU A 104 5.61 12.06 3.63
N PHE A 105 5.32 10.88 3.08
CA PHE A 105 5.75 9.64 3.69
C PHE A 105 7.27 9.45 3.64
N THR A 106 7.91 9.73 2.50
CA THR A 106 9.36 9.52 2.33
C THR A 106 10.20 10.58 3.04
N GLU A 107 9.75 11.84 3.10
CA GLU A 107 10.45 12.91 3.81
C GLU A 107 10.20 12.87 5.33
N LYS A 108 8.98 12.57 5.80
CA LYS A 108 8.57 12.73 7.19
C LYS A 108 8.11 11.45 7.88
N GLY A 109 7.73 10.41 7.11
CA GLY A 109 7.11 9.20 7.63
C GLY A 109 5.59 9.36 7.89
N GLU A 110 5.00 10.44 7.42
CA GLU A 110 3.58 10.75 7.55
C GLU A 110 2.79 10.02 6.47
N ALA A 111 1.92 9.07 6.85
CA ALA A 111 1.20 8.23 5.89
C ALA A 111 -0.22 8.73 5.59
N TRP A 112 -0.69 9.78 6.25
CA TRP A 112 -2.09 10.21 6.14
C TRP A 112 -2.49 10.57 4.71
N THR A 113 -1.72 11.44 4.06
CA THR A 113 -1.99 11.87 2.68
C THR A 113 -1.90 10.70 1.71
N LEU A 114 -0.89 9.82 1.88
CA LEU A 114 -0.74 8.61 1.07
C LEU A 114 -1.95 7.67 1.20
N MET A 115 -2.41 7.42 2.42
CA MET A 115 -3.60 6.58 2.65
C MET A 115 -4.86 7.20 2.02
N LYS A 116 -5.02 8.51 2.13
CA LYS A 116 -6.14 9.23 1.51
C LYS A 116 -6.10 9.16 -0.03
N GLU A 117 -4.93 9.27 -0.64
CA GLU A 117 -4.77 9.10 -2.09
C GLU A 117 -5.17 7.68 -2.54
N VAL A 118 -4.78 6.66 -1.77
CA VAL A 118 -5.14 5.26 -2.01
C VAL A 118 -6.66 5.04 -1.89
N GLU A 119 -7.29 5.57 -0.84
CA GLU A 119 -8.73 5.49 -0.64
C GLU A 119 -9.49 6.14 -1.79
N GLN A 120 -9.07 7.34 -2.20
CA GLN A 120 -9.67 8.05 -3.34
C GLN A 120 -9.53 7.30 -4.66
N ALA A 121 -8.41 6.60 -4.89
CA ALA A 121 -8.25 5.75 -6.05
C ALA A 121 -9.18 4.53 -5.99
N GLY A 122 -9.36 3.93 -4.81
CA GLY A 122 -10.30 2.83 -4.60
C GLY A 122 -11.75 3.23 -4.90
N GLU A 123 -12.18 4.39 -4.43
CA GLU A 123 -13.53 4.93 -4.69
C GLU A 123 -13.78 5.22 -6.18
N LYS A 124 -12.80 5.83 -6.86
CA LYS A 124 -12.96 6.27 -8.26
C LYS A 124 -12.94 5.14 -9.28
N ILE A 125 -12.02 4.20 -9.15
CA ILE A 125 -11.76 3.18 -10.18
C ILE A 125 -11.86 1.74 -9.66
N GLN A 126 -12.22 1.55 -8.39
CA GLN A 126 -12.33 0.23 -7.75
C GLN A 126 -11.10 -0.66 -7.96
N SER A 127 -9.94 -0.06 -8.18
CA SER A 127 -8.67 -0.74 -8.43
C SER A 127 -7.92 -1.12 -7.17
N VAL A 128 -8.35 -0.62 -6.02
CA VAL A 128 -7.77 -0.88 -4.72
C VAL A 128 -8.76 -1.65 -3.86
N TYR A 129 -8.28 -2.70 -3.18
CA TYR A 129 -9.10 -3.47 -2.24
C TYR A 129 -8.86 -3.02 -0.80
N GLY A 130 -7.59 -2.99 -0.35
CA GLY A 130 -7.28 -2.71 1.04
C GLY A 130 -5.89 -2.14 1.28
N ILE A 131 -5.79 -1.36 2.35
CA ILE A 131 -4.53 -0.82 2.87
C ILE A 131 -4.09 -1.72 4.02
N PHE A 132 -2.80 -2.03 4.07
CA PHE A 132 -2.19 -2.75 5.18
C PHE A 132 -0.94 -2.04 5.68
N SER A 133 -0.55 -2.34 6.91
CA SER A 133 0.67 -1.79 7.48
C SER A 133 1.37 -2.80 8.39
N ALA A 134 2.70 -2.69 8.49
CA ALA A 134 3.48 -3.41 9.49
C ALA A 134 4.21 -2.41 10.40
N PRO A 135 4.49 -2.76 11.66
CA PRO A 135 5.18 -1.89 12.60
C PRO A 135 6.55 -1.40 12.10
N ALA A 136 6.98 -0.25 12.58
CA ALA A 136 8.34 0.25 12.39
C ALA A 136 9.38 -0.70 12.97
N VAL A 137 10.56 -0.77 12.34
CA VAL A 137 11.69 -1.54 12.85
C VAL A 137 12.68 -0.59 13.51
N ILE A 138 12.81 -0.66 14.82
CA ILE A 138 13.72 0.17 15.60
C ILE A 138 15.13 -0.41 15.51
N GLY A 139 15.87 0.04 14.51
CA GLY A 139 17.22 -0.41 14.14
C GLY A 139 17.33 -0.63 12.65
N GLY A 140 18.53 -0.48 12.09
CA GLY A 140 18.77 -0.74 10.65
C GLY A 140 18.63 -2.24 10.30
N THR A 141 18.83 -3.13 11.29
CA THR A 141 18.58 -4.57 11.21
C THR A 141 17.43 -4.95 12.14
N GLY A 142 16.65 -5.94 11.74
CA GLY A 142 15.47 -6.39 12.50
C GLY A 142 14.35 -6.76 11.55
N GLN A 143 13.20 -7.12 12.09
CA GLN A 143 12.08 -7.55 11.27
C GLN A 143 10.74 -7.06 11.80
N SER A 144 9.78 -6.97 10.90
CA SER A 144 8.39 -6.63 11.17
C SER A 144 7.50 -7.46 10.26
N ASN A 145 6.31 -7.82 10.71
CA ASN A 145 5.38 -8.62 9.92
C ASN A 145 3.94 -8.12 10.00
N THR A 146 3.15 -8.53 9.03
CA THR A 146 1.70 -8.30 8.99
C THR A 146 1.05 -9.36 8.10
N VAL A 147 -0.27 -9.53 8.27
CA VAL A 147 -1.06 -10.40 7.40
C VAL A 147 -1.73 -9.53 6.34
N VAL A 148 -1.67 -10.00 5.09
CA VAL A 148 -2.26 -9.33 3.93
C VAL A 148 -3.24 -10.29 3.26
N GLU A 149 -4.43 -9.81 2.94
CA GLU A 149 -5.42 -10.54 2.19
C GLU A 149 -5.48 -10.06 0.73
N VAL A 150 -5.59 -11.01 -0.20
CA VAL A 150 -5.64 -10.76 -1.64
C VAL A 150 -6.79 -11.50 -2.29
N PHE A 151 -7.34 -10.89 -3.33
CA PHE A 151 -8.44 -11.41 -4.13
C PHE A 151 -8.05 -11.45 -5.60
N ALA A 152 -8.66 -12.31 -6.40
CA ALA A 152 -8.33 -12.46 -7.81
C ALA A 152 -8.29 -11.13 -8.57
N ARG A 153 -9.27 -10.25 -8.35
CA ARG A 153 -9.32 -8.93 -8.98
C ARG A 153 -8.22 -7.97 -8.48
N HIS A 154 -7.69 -8.19 -7.27
CA HIS A 154 -6.70 -7.35 -6.59
C HIS A 154 -5.52 -8.23 -6.16
N SER A 155 -4.91 -8.91 -7.15
CA SER A 155 -3.82 -9.88 -6.93
C SER A 155 -2.44 -9.24 -6.83
N TYR A 156 -2.34 -7.94 -7.09
CA TYR A 156 -1.11 -7.17 -6.98
C TYR A 156 -0.96 -6.55 -5.60
N LEU A 157 0.29 -6.39 -5.18
CA LEU A 157 0.64 -5.78 -3.91
C LEU A 157 1.75 -4.76 -4.14
N SER A 158 1.55 -3.54 -3.62
CA SER A 158 2.57 -2.49 -3.56
C SER A 158 2.80 -2.06 -2.13
N PHE A 159 4.02 -1.67 -1.80
CA PHE A 159 4.36 -1.15 -0.47
C PHE A 159 5.55 -0.20 -0.52
N ILE A 160 5.69 0.57 0.56
CA ILE A 160 6.77 1.52 0.78
C ILE A 160 7.22 1.52 2.25
N VAL A 161 8.53 1.67 2.49
CA VAL A 161 9.14 1.80 3.82
C VAL A 161 10.24 2.84 3.74
N ARG A 162 10.18 3.88 4.58
CA ARG A 162 11.16 4.95 4.61
C ARG A 162 12.42 4.53 5.36
N LEU A 163 13.60 4.94 4.88
CA LEU A 163 14.84 4.90 5.64
C LEU A 163 14.87 6.08 6.64
N VAL A 164 15.19 5.82 7.88
CA VAL A 164 15.25 6.87 8.92
C VAL A 164 16.59 6.81 9.65
N PRO A 165 17.39 7.90 9.63
CA PRO A 165 17.18 9.14 8.89
C PRO A 165 17.53 9.01 7.41
N SER A 166 16.90 9.79 6.57
CA SER A 166 17.28 10.03 5.19
C SER A 166 16.55 11.29 4.68
N PRO A 167 16.98 11.89 3.56
CA PRO A 167 16.21 12.97 2.92
C PRO A 167 14.79 12.49 2.58
N ASP A 168 14.64 11.72 1.53
CA ASP A 168 13.41 11.17 1.02
C ASP A 168 13.58 9.72 0.52
N TRP A 169 14.57 9.00 1.08
CA TRP A 169 14.92 7.67 0.60
C TRP A 169 14.01 6.59 1.21
N PHE A 170 13.67 5.62 0.37
CA PHE A 170 12.78 4.53 0.75
C PHE A 170 13.19 3.21 0.08
N VAL A 171 12.64 2.13 0.56
CA VAL A 171 12.57 0.84 -0.12
C VAL A 171 11.13 0.45 -0.33
N GLY A 172 10.87 -0.33 -1.36
CA GLY A 172 9.51 -0.79 -1.65
C GLY A 172 9.47 -1.69 -2.87
N ALA A 173 8.28 -2.12 -3.18
CA ALA A 173 7.96 -2.78 -4.45
C ALA A 173 6.63 -2.26 -4.97
N ASP A 174 6.55 -2.11 -6.26
CA ASP A 174 5.33 -1.76 -6.96
C ASP A 174 4.83 -2.98 -7.72
N SER A 175 3.53 -3.24 -7.63
CA SER A 175 2.80 -4.23 -8.45
C SER A 175 3.39 -5.65 -8.38
N VAL A 176 3.68 -6.15 -7.18
CA VAL A 176 4.08 -7.55 -6.98
C VAL A 176 2.88 -8.45 -7.25
N ASP A 177 2.91 -9.20 -8.33
CA ASP A 177 1.87 -10.16 -8.65
C ASP A 177 1.95 -11.42 -7.78
N LEU A 178 0.90 -11.72 -7.04
CA LEU A 178 0.80 -12.88 -6.15
C LEU A 178 0.05 -14.07 -6.77
N CYS A 179 -0.45 -13.91 -8.01
CA CYS A 179 -1.23 -14.91 -8.72
C CYS A 179 -0.46 -15.44 -9.94
N HIS A 180 -0.74 -16.67 -10.30
CA HIS A 180 -0.29 -17.25 -11.57
C HIS A 180 -1.44 -18.09 -12.16
N GLY A 181 -2.15 -17.51 -13.13
CA GLY A 181 -3.35 -18.12 -13.68
C GLY A 181 -4.46 -18.26 -12.64
N ASP A 182 -4.79 -19.47 -12.27
CA ASP A 182 -5.81 -19.83 -11.28
C ASP A 182 -5.25 -20.12 -9.86
N GLN A 183 -3.94 -19.96 -9.68
CA GLN A 183 -3.27 -20.35 -8.44
C GLN A 183 -2.55 -19.19 -7.78
N TRP A 184 -2.67 -19.13 -6.47
CA TRP A 184 -1.87 -18.24 -5.63
C TRP A 184 -0.47 -18.78 -5.44
N LYS A 185 0.55 -17.94 -5.63
CA LYS A 185 1.95 -18.30 -5.36
C LYS A 185 2.13 -18.66 -3.88
N ASP A 186 2.82 -19.74 -3.57
CA ASP A 186 3.03 -20.16 -2.18
C ASP A 186 3.98 -19.22 -1.42
N SER A 187 4.98 -18.66 -2.12
CA SER A 187 5.90 -17.70 -1.55
C SER A 187 6.47 -16.76 -2.61
N VAL A 188 6.67 -15.50 -2.25
CA VAL A 188 7.40 -14.51 -3.05
C VAL A 188 8.44 -13.86 -2.16
N SER A 189 9.68 -13.74 -2.65
CA SER A 189 10.78 -13.12 -1.90
C SER A 189 11.48 -12.09 -2.76
N LEU A 190 11.65 -10.88 -2.21
CA LEU A 190 12.21 -9.72 -2.89
C LEU A 190 13.38 -9.16 -2.09
N GLU A 191 14.53 -9.03 -2.72
CA GLU A 191 15.64 -8.23 -2.21
C GLU A 191 15.38 -6.76 -2.56
N LEU A 192 15.47 -5.87 -1.58
CA LEU A 192 15.13 -4.46 -1.72
C LEU A 192 16.37 -3.59 -1.76
N PHE A 193 16.33 -2.63 -2.65
CA PHE A 193 17.37 -1.63 -2.87
C PHE A 193 16.79 -0.24 -2.61
N PRO A 194 17.61 0.76 -2.22
CA PRO A 194 17.11 2.08 -1.92
C PRO A 194 16.66 2.82 -3.19
N TYR A 195 15.60 3.59 -3.05
CA TYR A 195 15.09 4.56 -4.01
C TYR A 195 15.15 5.96 -3.40
N ASP A 196 15.33 6.92 -4.27
CA ASP A 196 15.23 8.36 -4.05
C ASP A 196 13.85 8.79 -4.59
N ALA A 197 13.05 9.48 -3.79
CA ALA A 197 11.72 9.91 -4.21
C ALA A 197 11.75 11.15 -5.11
N GLY A 198 12.89 11.82 -5.23
CA GLY A 198 13.08 13.00 -6.07
C GLY A 198 12.46 14.27 -5.49
N THR A 199 12.22 14.31 -4.20
CA THR A 199 11.53 15.43 -3.53
C THR A 199 12.45 16.24 -2.62
N ASP A 200 13.53 15.64 -2.13
CA ASP A 200 14.57 16.28 -1.31
C ASP A 200 15.96 16.05 -1.93
N SER A 201 16.70 17.12 -2.19
CA SER A 201 18.03 17.09 -2.83
C SER A 201 19.19 16.71 -1.89
N GLY A 202 18.87 16.26 -0.67
CA GLY A 202 19.85 15.75 0.26
C GLY A 202 20.56 14.50 -0.26
N PHE A 203 21.88 14.41 -0.04
CA PHE A 203 22.69 13.29 -0.51
C PHE A 203 23.38 12.49 0.62
N THR A 204 23.06 12.79 1.87
CA THR A 204 23.52 12.01 3.04
C THR A 204 22.36 11.62 3.92
N PHE A 205 22.52 10.56 4.72
CA PHE A 205 21.49 10.13 5.67
C PHE A 205 21.05 11.25 6.63
N SER A 206 21.93 12.19 6.93
CA SER A 206 21.67 13.30 7.87
C SER A 206 21.58 14.66 7.20
N SER A 207 21.38 14.71 5.90
CA SER A 207 21.16 15.98 5.20
C SER A 207 19.95 16.71 5.80
N PRO A 208 20.02 18.03 5.99
CA PRO A 208 18.82 18.81 6.29
C PRO A 208 17.85 18.73 5.11
N ASN A 209 16.56 18.93 5.39
CA ASN A 209 15.55 18.97 4.35
C ASN A 209 15.83 20.13 3.37
N PHE A 210 15.92 19.79 2.09
CA PHE A 210 16.15 20.73 1.01
C PHE A 210 15.32 20.33 -0.22
N GLU A 211 14.19 20.98 -0.38
CA GLU A 211 13.22 20.67 -1.43
C GLU A 211 13.86 20.72 -2.84
N THR A 212 13.60 19.66 -3.62
CA THR A 212 14.02 19.58 -5.03
C THR A 212 13.03 20.34 -5.91
N MET A 213 13.51 21.42 -6.56
CA MET A 213 12.70 22.29 -7.42
C MET A 213 13.35 22.48 -8.80
N PRO A 214 12.74 22.04 -9.89
CA PRO A 214 11.51 21.24 -9.96
C PRO A 214 11.72 19.83 -9.40
N GLN A 215 10.63 19.18 -8.96
CA GLN A 215 10.68 17.81 -8.45
C GLN A 215 11.31 16.86 -9.48
N ASP A 216 12.19 15.98 -9.02
CA ASP A 216 12.77 14.91 -9.81
C ASP A 216 11.91 13.64 -9.81
N LYS A 217 12.22 12.69 -10.68
CA LYS A 217 11.56 11.40 -10.75
C LYS A 217 12.12 10.44 -9.71
N ILE A 218 11.27 9.52 -9.26
CA ILE A 218 11.68 8.40 -8.42
C ILE A 218 12.76 7.59 -9.13
N THR A 219 13.93 7.49 -8.53
CA THR A 219 15.08 6.79 -9.11
C THR A 219 15.68 5.79 -8.14
N GLN A 220 16.20 4.69 -8.68
CA GLN A 220 16.91 3.72 -7.85
C GLN A 220 18.30 4.23 -7.54
N ILE A 221 18.65 4.27 -6.25
CA ILE A 221 20.01 4.57 -5.80
C ILE A 221 20.87 3.32 -6.05
N THR A 222 22.04 3.54 -6.65
CA THR A 222 23.02 2.49 -6.94
C THR A 222 24.37 2.81 -6.31
N SER A 223 25.35 1.93 -6.45
CA SER A 223 26.72 2.16 -5.98
C SER A 223 27.43 3.34 -6.63
N SER A 224 26.93 3.81 -7.78
CA SER A 224 27.52 4.89 -8.57
C SER A 224 26.53 5.99 -8.97
N PHE A 225 25.27 5.87 -8.58
CA PHE A 225 24.23 6.87 -8.85
C PHE A 225 23.38 7.13 -7.59
N PRO A 226 23.16 8.38 -7.18
CA PRO A 226 23.73 9.62 -7.76
C PRO A 226 25.26 9.64 -7.75
N ASN A 227 25.89 10.18 -8.83
CA ASN A 227 27.33 10.25 -8.96
C ASN A 227 27.90 11.45 -8.16
N HIS A 228 27.81 11.37 -6.86
CA HIS A 228 28.30 12.39 -5.95
C HIS A 228 29.16 11.75 -4.85
N PRO A 229 30.45 12.11 -4.73
CA PRO A 229 31.37 11.50 -3.76
C PRO A 229 30.92 11.61 -2.31
N ALA A 230 30.12 12.60 -1.95
CA ALA A 230 29.58 12.75 -0.59
C ALA A 230 28.27 11.95 -0.37
N ASN A 231 27.66 11.35 -1.41
CA ASN A 231 26.43 10.55 -1.24
C ASN A 231 26.70 9.33 -0.35
N SER A 232 25.81 9.06 0.60
CA SER A 232 25.98 7.97 1.58
C SER A 232 25.98 6.59 0.94
N PHE A 233 25.38 6.41 -0.23
CA PHE A 233 25.38 5.17 -1.01
C PHE A 233 26.44 5.14 -2.13
N TYR A 234 27.35 6.14 -2.21
CA TYR A 234 28.38 6.16 -3.22
C TYR A 234 29.53 5.21 -2.88
N TYR A 235 29.51 4.04 -3.52
CA TYR A 235 30.53 2.97 -3.42
C TYR A 235 31.02 2.54 -4.81
N PRO A 236 31.72 3.41 -5.57
CA PRO A 236 32.00 3.19 -6.99
C PRO A 236 32.89 1.97 -7.29
N ARG A 237 33.51 1.39 -6.26
CA ARG A 237 34.26 0.13 -6.37
C ARG A 237 33.37 -1.10 -6.34
N LEU A 238 32.11 -0.98 -5.90
CA LEU A 238 31.14 -2.08 -5.89
C LEU A 238 30.41 -2.10 -7.25
N LYS A 239 30.29 -3.26 -7.85
CA LYS A 239 29.48 -3.42 -9.06
C LYS A 239 28.00 -3.12 -8.79
N HIS A 240 27.51 -3.57 -7.64
CA HIS A 240 26.13 -3.34 -7.17
C HIS A 240 26.15 -3.13 -5.66
N LEU A 241 25.18 -2.33 -5.17
CA LEU A 241 24.92 -2.26 -3.73
C LEU A 241 24.43 -3.63 -3.24
N PRO A 242 24.79 -4.05 -2.03
CA PRO A 242 24.08 -5.14 -1.39
C PRO A 242 22.62 -4.74 -1.13
N PRO A 243 21.69 -5.72 -1.06
CA PRO A 243 20.31 -5.43 -0.70
C PRO A 243 20.26 -4.86 0.73
N ILE A 244 19.55 -3.73 0.88
CA ILE A 244 19.43 -3.03 2.17
C ILE A 244 18.29 -3.57 3.02
N ALA A 245 17.33 -4.26 2.41
CA ALA A 245 16.25 -4.96 3.09
C ALA A 245 15.77 -6.15 2.25
N LYS A 246 14.88 -6.95 2.81
CA LYS A 246 14.22 -8.07 2.15
C LYS A 246 12.76 -8.11 2.58
N VAL A 247 11.87 -8.46 1.65
CA VAL A 247 10.49 -8.82 1.96
C VAL A 247 10.23 -10.26 1.53
N THR A 248 9.53 -11.00 2.38
CA THR A 248 9.03 -12.34 2.06
C THR A 248 7.53 -12.37 2.31
N LEU A 249 6.79 -12.80 1.32
CA LEU A 249 5.36 -13.08 1.38
C LEU A 249 5.19 -14.60 1.36
N THR A 250 4.58 -15.17 2.39
CA THR A 250 4.31 -16.61 2.48
C THR A 250 2.83 -16.83 2.65
N LYS A 251 2.23 -17.62 1.73
CA LYS A 251 0.80 -17.92 1.77
C LYS A 251 0.47 -18.71 3.05
N ILE A 252 -0.54 -18.23 3.77
CA ILE A 252 -1.05 -18.90 4.96
C ILE A 252 -1.96 -20.04 4.49
N ARG A 253 -1.59 -21.26 4.82
CA ARG A 253 -2.42 -22.43 4.54
C ARG A 253 -3.55 -22.49 5.56
N LYS A 254 -4.81 -22.55 5.09
CA LYS A 254 -5.94 -22.88 5.95
C LYS A 254 -5.75 -24.34 6.39
N THR A 255 -5.31 -24.55 7.62
CA THR A 255 -5.32 -25.89 8.21
C THR A 255 -6.78 -26.21 8.49
N ASN A 256 -7.40 -27.07 7.70
CA ASN A 256 -8.64 -27.73 8.08
C ASN A 256 -8.28 -28.66 9.25
N GLN A 257 -8.16 -28.11 10.44
CA GLN A 257 -8.28 -28.92 11.64
C GLN A 257 -9.74 -29.35 11.68
N ILE A 258 -10.01 -30.55 11.18
CA ILE A 258 -11.16 -31.32 11.62
C ILE A 258 -10.87 -31.53 13.11
N ILE A 259 -11.46 -30.68 13.95
CA ILE A 259 -11.60 -30.98 15.37
C ILE A 259 -12.51 -32.19 15.37
N SER A 260 -11.90 -33.40 15.33
CA SER A 260 -12.62 -34.59 15.71
C SER A 260 -12.96 -34.39 17.18
N LEU A 261 -14.19 -33.98 17.44
CA LEU A 261 -14.76 -34.05 18.79
C LEU A 261 -14.47 -35.47 19.29
N PRO A 262 -13.86 -35.62 20.47
CA PRO A 262 -13.78 -36.94 21.11
C PRO A 262 -15.19 -37.53 21.13
N ALA A 263 -15.35 -38.76 20.65
CA ALA A 263 -16.62 -39.45 20.76
C ALA A 263 -17.07 -39.40 22.21
N GLU A 264 -18.24 -38.83 22.46
CA GLU A 264 -18.87 -38.84 23.77
C GLU A 264 -18.98 -40.31 24.25
N PRO A 265 -18.51 -40.64 25.46
CA PRO A 265 -18.82 -41.92 26.06
C PRO A 265 -20.33 -41.95 26.29
N THR A 266 -20.97 -42.92 25.71
CA THR A 266 -22.42 -43.22 25.91
C THR A 266 -22.68 -43.40 27.41
N GLN A 267 -23.15 -42.34 28.08
CA GLN A 267 -23.69 -42.46 29.44
C GLN A 267 -25.20 -42.56 29.41
N SER A 268 -25.62 -43.64 29.97
CA SER A 268 -27.01 -43.97 30.32
C SER A 268 -27.67 -42.88 31.18
N ASN A 269 -28.92 -42.57 30.80
CA ASN A 269 -29.96 -41.86 31.50
C ASN A 269 -29.79 -41.66 33.01
N LEU A 270 -29.51 -40.43 33.42
CA LEU A 270 -29.91 -39.84 34.68
C LEU A 270 -30.20 -38.35 34.47
N LEU A 271 -31.41 -37.91 34.79
CA LEU A 271 -31.84 -36.52 34.74
C LEU A 271 -30.97 -35.66 35.68
N PRO A 272 -30.42 -34.55 35.27
CA PRO A 272 -29.71 -33.65 36.19
C PRO A 272 -30.72 -32.85 37.00
N THR A 273 -30.55 -32.85 38.31
CA THR A 273 -31.22 -31.98 39.27
C THR A 273 -30.66 -30.57 39.12
N GLY A 274 -31.52 -29.55 39.24
CA GLY A 274 -31.33 -28.16 38.83
C GLY A 274 -30.19 -27.32 39.45
N ASN A 275 -29.21 -27.90 40.12
CA ASN A 275 -28.13 -27.13 40.75
C ASN A 275 -26.83 -27.05 39.94
N GLU A 276 -26.68 -27.84 38.84
CA GLU A 276 -25.46 -27.82 38.03
C GLU A 276 -25.38 -26.65 37.00
N ILE A 277 -26.54 -26.02 36.72
CA ILE A 277 -26.60 -24.91 35.75
C ILE A 277 -26.06 -23.62 36.36
N GLU A 278 -26.28 -23.38 37.66
CA GLU A 278 -25.76 -22.18 38.33
C GLU A 278 -24.26 -22.25 38.56
N ASP A 279 -23.69 -23.40 38.86
CA ASP A 279 -22.23 -23.54 39.10
C ASP A 279 -21.41 -23.37 37.81
N ASN A 280 -21.92 -23.77 36.64
CA ASN A 280 -21.28 -23.56 35.37
C ASN A 280 -21.32 -22.09 34.95
N LEU A 281 -22.38 -21.34 35.25
CA LEU A 281 -22.44 -19.89 34.98
C LEU A 281 -21.47 -19.09 35.85
N ILE A 282 -21.28 -19.51 37.10
CA ILE A 282 -20.35 -18.88 38.04
C ILE A 282 -18.90 -19.14 37.63
N ARG A 283 -18.58 -20.34 37.14
CA ARG A 283 -17.22 -20.64 36.61
C ARG A 283 -16.90 -19.88 35.33
N HIS A 284 -17.84 -19.74 34.40
CA HIS A 284 -17.64 -18.95 33.17
C HIS A 284 -17.41 -17.46 33.49
N ASN A 285 -18.14 -16.90 34.44
CA ASN A 285 -17.96 -15.51 34.85
C ASN A 285 -16.62 -15.27 35.60
N ALA A 286 -16.12 -16.26 36.36
CA ALA A 286 -14.83 -16.16 37.04
C ALA A 286 -13.66 -16.21 36.05
N ILE A 287 -13.73 -17.00 34.98
CA ILE A 287 -12.71 -17.07 33.90
C ILE A 287 -12.70 -15.77 33.10
N PHE A 288 -13.84 -15.15 32.84
CA PHE A 288 -13.91 -13.89 32.12
C PHE A 288 -13.33 -12.69 32.89
N GLN A 289 -13.38 -12.72 34.21
CA GLN A 289 -12.79 -11.67 35.05
C GLN A 289 -11.27 -11.79 35.22
N GLN A 290 -10.68 -12.96 34.99
CA GLN A 290 -9.22 -13.14 35.08
C GLN A 290 -8.46 -12.75 33.81
N THR A 291 -9.15 -12.49 32.67
CA THR A 291 -8.52 -12.14 31.38
C THR A 291 -8.39 -10.63 31.16
N ILE A 292 -8.86 -9.79 32.07
CA ILE A 292 -8.69 -8.34 31.99
C ILE A 292 -7.40 -7.95 32.73
N HIS A 293 -6.34 -7.69 31.96
CA HIS A 293 -5.07 -7.20 32.47
C HIS A 293 -5.24 -5.83 33.17
N PRO A 294 -4.68 -5.59 34.38
CA PRO A 294 -4.94 -4.38 35.17
C PRO A 294 -4.11 -3.15 34.75
N SER A 295 -3.86 -2.94 33.46
CA SER A 295 -3.00 -1.84 32.98
C SER A 295 -3.70 -0.78 32.12
N VAL A 296 -5.03 -0.69 32.13
CA VAL A 296 -5.73 0.42 31.50
C VAL A 296 -5.84 1.57 32.49
N PRO A 297 -5.19 2.73 32.26
CA PRO A 297 -5.28 3.87 33.16
C PRO A 297 -6.75 4.33 33.28
N ARG A 298 -7.22 4.55 34.50
CA ARG A 298 -8.57 5.08 34.81
C ARG A 298 -8.96 6.34 34.02
N VAL A 299 -7.97 7.07 33.53
CA VAL A 299 -8.14 8.27 32.69
C VAL A 299 -8.76 7.94 31.32
N ILE A 300 -8.44 6.78 30.73
CA ILE A 300 -9.00 6.37 29.42
C ILE A 300 -10.49 6.01 29.54
N LEU A 301 -10.88 5.40 30.65
CA LEU A 301 -12.30 5.11 30.91
C LEU A 301 -13.13 6.40 31.11
N LEU A 302 -12.57 7.41 31.76
CA LEU A 302 -13.20 8.70 31.96
C LEU A 302 -13.32 9.48 30.64
N LEU A 303 -12.32 9.45 29.78
CA LEU A 303 -12.36 10.08 28.46
C LEU A 303 -13.39 9.41 27.54
N PHE A 304 -13.50 8.08 27.61
CA PHE A 304 -14.51 7.33 26.83
C PHE A 304 -15.93 7.66 27.34
N HIS A 305 -16.12 7.81 28.65
CA HIS A 305 -17.41 8.19 29.24
C HIS A 305 -17.78 9.65 28.88
N PHE A 306 -16.81 10.53 28.79
CA PHE A 306 -17.01 11.93 28.40
C PHE A 306 -17.33 12.06 26.91
N MET A 307 -16.65 11.29 26.04
CA MET A 307 -16.94 11.25 24.59
C MET A 307 -18.34 10.69 24.31
N LEU A 308 -18.72 9.61 24.96
CA LEU A 308 -20.07 9.04 24.81
C LEU A 308 -21.17 10.01 25.27
N LYS A 309 -20.92 10.80 26.30
CA LYS A 309 -21.85 11.83 26.79
C LYS A 309 -21.98 13.01 25.82
N GLN A 310 -20.90 13.40 25.14
CA GLN A 310 -20.93 14.44 24.09
C GLN A 310 -21.69 13.97 22.84
N ILE A 311 -21.52 12.73 22.42
CA ILE A 311 -22.23 12.14 21.28
C ILE A 311 -23.73 12.06 21.60
N TRP A 312 -24.10 11.72 22.84
CA TRP A 312 -25.50 11.62 23.27
C TRP A 312 -26.21 12.98 23.28
N THR A 313 -25.52 14.05 23.67
CA THR A 313 -26.07 15.41 23.65
C THR A 313 -26.21 16.01 22.25
N GLN A 314 -25.44 15.52 21.26
CA GLN A 314 -25.58 15.96 19.87
C GLN A 314 -26.69 15.21 19.12
N THR A 315 -26.91 13.91 19.41
CA THR A 315 -28.00 13.14 18.78
C THR A 315 -29.38 13.55 19.25
N ASP A 316 -29.52 14.03 20.48
CA ASP A 316 -30.79 14.57 21.00
C ASP A 316 -31.21 15.88 20.34
N LYS A 317 -30.24 16.67 19.83
CA LYS A 317 -30.48 17.93 19.10
C LYS A 317 -30.86 17.73 17.62
N LEU A 318 -30.66 16.54 17.06
CA LEU A 318 -30.87 16.25 15.63
C LEU A 318 -32.14 15.46 15.31
N GLY A 319 -33.01 15.16 16.27
CA GLY A 319 -34.37 14.59 16.04
C GLY A 319 -34.41 13.25 15.28
N CYS A 320 -33.40 12.42 15.39
CA CYS A 320 -33.31 11.19 14.63
C CYS A 320 -34.01 10.01 15.32
N GLN A 321 -34.91 9.34 14.58
CA GLN A 321 -35.85 8.33 15.07
C GLN A 321 -35.23 7.05 15.65
N ARG A 322 -35.97 6.43 16.56
CA ARG A 322 -35.69 5.35 17.52
C ARG A 322 -35.28 3.96 17.01
N HIS A 323 -34.66 3.75 15.88
CA HIS A 323 -34.36 2.39 15.37
C HIS A 323 -32.94 1.86 15.57
N SER A 324 -32.02 2.62 16.17
CA SER A 324 -30.63 2.17 16.41
C SER A 324 -30.28 1.85 17.87
N LEU A 325 -31.26 1.81 18.78
CA LEU A 325 -31.03 1.60 20.21
C LEU A 325 -30.80 0.14 20.65
N ALA A 326 -31.02 -0.84 19.76
CA ALA A 326 -30.82 -2.25 20.09
C ALA A 326 -29.35 -2.70 20.16
N PHE A 327 -28.44 -1.99 19.50
CA PHE A 327 -27.02 -2.40 19.45
C PHE A 327 -26.17 -1.90 20.63
N ILE A 328 -26.65 -0.88 21.35
CA ILE A 328 -25.89 -0.25 22.46
C ILE A 328 -26.19 -0.96 23.82
N LEU A 329 -27.28 -1.68 23.93
CA LEU A 329 -27.64 -2.39 25.17
C LEU A 329 -26.91 -3.73 25.40
N ILE A 330 -26.24 -4.26 24.39
CA ILE A 330 -25.44 -5.51 24.51
C ILE A 330 -24.07 -5.27 25.15
N LEU A 331 -23.60 -4.02 25.19
CA LEU A 331 -22.31 -3.66 25.82
C LEU A 331 -22.42 -3.21 27.30
N LYS A 332 -23.61 -3.32 27.90
CA LYS A 332 -23.88 -2.89 29.30
C LYS A 332 -24.24 -4.04 30.25
N ARG A 333 -24.00 -5.30 29.83
CA ARG A 333 -24.11 -6.46 30.72
C ARG A 333 -22.79 -7.21 30.80
#